data_441069de1869298ecc43b4b06e898744
#
_entry.id   441069de1869298ecc43b4b06e898744
#
_cell.length_a   1.000
_cell.length_b   1.000
_cell.length_c   1.000
_cell.angle_alpha   90.00
_cell.angle_beta   90.00
_cell.angle_gamma   90.00
#
_symmetry.space_group_name_H-M   'P 1'
#
loop_
_entity.id
_entity.type
_entity.pdbx_description
1 polymer ?
#
loop_
_entity_poly.entity_id
_entity_poly.type
_entity_poly.pdbx_seq_one_letter_code
_entity_poly.pdbx_strand_id
1 'polypeptide(L)'
;EAETTSSFHLRLGSGHATDAGSLTDDVRKALAAFGNAGGEHYPIRMADGTLVWGAQRYAELAGEGLEPLGSFGGGAPCLARVRVGRGTVYYCGTNLGQAAERDPAGLLAVLRMAAATAGVRPTGDLRAEAPGTVHLDILSDGTGPRFAVVVSRADRAQSVQIEARGRWWGLFTGTKWELDGATPVSVPAGYAEMFRIE
;
A
#
# COMPACT_ATOMS: atom_id res chain seq x y z
N GLU A 1 11.90 4.43 -35.19
CA GLU A 1 11.49 4.23 -33.78
C GLU A 1 12.28 5.21 -32.93
N ALA A 2 11.66 6.32 -32.53
CA ALA A 2 12.30 7.30 -31.67
C ALA A 2 12.20 6.81 -30.25
N GLU A 3 13.32 6.45 -29.63
CA GLU A 3 13.41 6.27 -28.18
C GLU A 3 13.13 7.63 -27.53
N THR A 4 11.94 7.76 -27.00
CA THR A 4 11.60 8.91 -26.15
C THR A 4 12.26 8.68 -24.80
N THR A 5 13.47 9.12 -24.64
CA THR A 5 14.12 9.24 -23.33
C THR A 5 13.42 10.38 -22.59
N SER A 6 12.43 10.04 -21.74
CA SER A 6 11.87 11.02 -20.82
C SER A 6 12.93 11.29 -19.75
N SER A 7 13.61 12.44 -19.85
CA SER A 7 14.47 12.90 -18.77
C SER A 7 13.61 13.56 -17.70
N PHE A 8 13.59 12.98 -16.51
CA PHE A 8 13.06 13.67 -15.33
C PHE A 8 14.23 14.09 -14.42
N HIS A 9 14.05 15.21 -13.77
CA HIS A 9 15.01 15.73 -12.81
C HIS A 9 14.50 15.55 -11.40
N LEU A 10 15.27 14.83 -10.58
CA LEU A 10 15.05 14.72 -9.16
C LEU A 10 15.76 15.90 -8.48
N ARG A 11 15.00 16.81 -7.90
CA ARG A 11 15.55 17.90 -7.09
C ARG A 11 15.64 17.46 -5.65
N LEU A 12 16.83 17.16 -5.18
CA LEU A 12 17.07 16.88 -3.77
C LEU A 12 17.07 18.20 -3.01
N GLY A 13 16.04 18.44 -2.23
CA GLY A 13 16.02 19.53 -1.28
C GLY A 13 16.88 19.19 -0.07
N SER A 14 17.80 20.09 0.31
CA SER A 14 18.50 20.04 1.60
C SER A 14 17.66 20.69 2.70
N GLY A 15 16.38 20.91 2.44
CA GLY A 15 15.51 21.67 3.32
C GLY A 15 14.87 20.78 4.37
N HIS A 16 15.04 21.16 5.60
CA HIS A 16 14.06 20.85 6.63
C HIS A 16 12.69 21.32 6.13
N ALA A 17 11.70 20.45 6.21
CA ALA A 17 10.39 20.73 5.74
C ALA A 17 9.92 22.10 6.25
N THR A 18 9.66 22.94 5.30
CA THR A 18 8.55 23.84 5.35
C THR A 18 8.62 24.92 6.42
N ASP A 19 8.78 26.11 5.94
CA ASP A 19 8.18 27.25 6.61
C ASP A 19 6.76 26.86 7.08
N ALA A 20 6.58 26.75 8.38
CA ALA A 20 5.30 26.37 8.98
C ALA A 20 4.15 27.32 8.58
N GLY A 21 4.48 28.47 8.01
CA GLY A 21 3.54 29.44 7.44
C GLY A 21 2.84 28.98 6.16
N SER A 22 3.41 28.05 5.39
CA SER A 22 2.86 27.55 4.13
C SER A 22 1.91 26.36 4.27
N LEU A 23 1.82 25.76 5.48
CA LEU A 23 0.98 24.60 5.73
C LEU A 23 -0.46 25.01 6.02
N THR A 24 -1.41 24.31 5.41
CA THR A 24 -2.82 24.45 5.78
C THR A 24 -3.05 24.01 7.21
N ASP A 25 -4.11 24.50 7.86
CA ASP A 25 -4.44 24.13 9.25
C ASP A 25 -4.63 22.62 9.45
N ASP A 26 -5.14 21.92 8.45
CA ASP A 26 -5.32 20.48 8.48
C ASP A 26 -3.97 19.74 8.49
N VAL A 27 -3.01 20.22 7.71
CA VAL A 27 -1.65 19.66 7.69
C VAL A 27 -0.94 19.95 9.01
N ARG A 28 -1.12 21.16 9.58
CA ARG A 28 -0.55 21.48 10.91
C ARG A 28 -1.15 20.61 12.01
N LYS A 29 -2.47 20.38 12.01
CA LYS A 29 -3.12 19.48 12.98
C LYS A 29 -2.64 18.05 12.84
N ALA A 30 -2.49 17.56 11.59
CA ALA A 30 -1.96 16.24 11.34
C ALA A 30 -0.50 16.11 11.82
N LEU A 31 0.36 17.09 11.52
CA LEU A 31 1.74 17.13 12.03
C LEU A 31 1.80 17.11 13.56
N ALA A 32 0.94 17.88 14.22
CA ALA A 32 0.86 17.90 15.68
C ALA A 32 0.39 16.55 16.25
N ALA A 33 -0.53 15.87 15.59
CA ALA A 33 -1.02 14.55 16.00
C ALA A 33 0.04 13.44 15.86
N PHE A 34 0.92 13.54 14.84
CA PHE A 34 2.03 12.60 14.68
C PHE A 34 3.19 12.85 15.66
N GLY A 35 3.18 13.99 16.33
CA GLY A 35 4.21 14.40 17.29
C GLY A 35 5.56 14.68 16.62
N ASN A 36 6.33 15.58 17.21
CA ASN A 36 7.71 15.92 16.83
C ASN A 36 8.70 14.81 17.24
N ALA A 37 8.38 13.56 17.02
CA ALA A 37 9.27 12.46 17.34
C ALA A 37 10.35 12.38 16.26
N GLY A 38 11.36 13.22 16.34
CA GLY A 38 12.74 13.05 15.85
C GLY A 38 13.04 12.47 14.47
N GLY A 39 12.04 12.16 13.66
CA GLY A 39 12.14 11.67 12.32
C GLY A 39 11.47 12.63 11.37
N GLU A 40 12.15 12.97 10.31
CA GLU A 40 11.63 13.83 9.25
C GLU A 40 10.44 13.12 8.57
N HIS A 41 9.24 13.57 8.88
CA HIS A 41 8.01 13.11 8.23
C HIS A 41 7.42 14.25 7.40
N TYR A 42 6.99 13.92 6.19
CA TYR A 42 6.49 14.88 5.22
C TYR A 42 5.04 14.56 4.86
N PRO A 43 4.11 15.51 5.07
CA PRO A 43 2.75 15.32 4.59
C PRO A 43 2.69 15.45 3.07
N ILE A 44 2.04 14.49 2.45
CA ILE A 44 1.76 14.46 1.01
C ILE A 44 0.26 14.61 0.84
N ARG A 45 -0.17 15.66 0.15
CA ARG A 45 -1.56 15.81 -0.26
C ARG A 45 -1.75 15.17 -1.62
N MET A 46 -2.56 14.15 -1.67
CA MET A 46 -2.93 13.47 -2.91
C MET A 46 -3.90 14.33 -3.73
N ALA A 47 -4.03 14.03 -5.02
CA ALA A 47 -4.92 14.76 -5.93
C ALA A 47 -6.41 14.68 -5.52
N ASP A 48 -6.83 13.62 -4.85
CA ASP A 48 -8.18 13.43 -4.28
C ASP A 48 -8.37 14.11 -2.91
N GLY A 49 -7.36 14.82 -2.41
CA GLY A 49 -7.36 15.48 -1.11
C GLY A 49 -6.94 14.58 0.06
N THR A 50 -6.73 13.27 -0.15
CA THR A 50 -6.23 12.35 0.87
C THR A 50 -4.85 12.80 1.36
N LEU A 51 -4.59 12.67 2.65
CA LEU A 51 -3.29 12.93 3.25
C LEU A 51 -2.56 11.59 3.47
N VAL A 52 -1.34 11.52 2.95
CA VAL A 52 -0.42 10.38 3.09
C VAL A 52 0.90 10.89 3.66
N TRP A 53 1.61 10.07 4.39
CA TRP A 53 2.88 10.46 4.99
C TRP A 53 4.07 9.83 4.28
N GLY A 54 5.11 10.63 4.09
CA GLY A 54 6.45 10.22 3.70
C GLY A 54 7.43 10.41 4.86
N ALA A 55 8.61 9.81 4.76
CA ALA A 55 9.64 9.90 5.80
C ALA A 55 11.05 10.01 5.23
N GLN A 56 11.98 10.53 6.01
CA GLN A 56 13.43 10.56 5.81
C GLN A 56 13.96 11.33 4.60
N ARG A 57 13.31 11.26 3.45
CA ARG A 57 13.78 11.89 2.22
C ARG A 57 12.74 12.86 1.71
N TYR A 58 13.22 13.98 1.24
CA TYR A 58 12.44 14.99 0.57
C TYR A 58 13.02 15.25 -0.81
N ALA A 59 12.29 14.90 -1.85
CA ALA A 59 12.67 15.20 -3.22
C ALA A 59 11.47 15.66 -4.02
N GLU A 60 11.59 16.79 -4.64
CA GLU A 60 10.60 17.31 -5.58
C GLU A 60 10.80 16.64 -6.93
N LEU A 61 9.70 16.28 -7.57
CA LEU A 61 9.71 15.64 -8.88
C LEU A 61 9.39 16.69 -9.94
N ALA A 62 10.22 16.74 -10.98
CA ALA A 62 9.99 17.59 -12.14
C ALA A 62 10.41 16.84 -13.41
N GLY A 63 9.71 17.04 -14.51
CA GLY A 63 10.03 16.43 -15.78
C GLY A 63 8.90 16.50 -16.78
N GLU A 64 9.24 16.29 -18.03
CA GLU A 64 8.27 16.24 -19.11
C GLU A 64 7.44 14.95 -19.04
N GLY A 65 6.13 15.04 -19.29
CA GLY A 65 5.22 13.90 -19.25
C GLY A 65 4.93 13.34 -17.86
N LEU A 66 5.41 14.00 -16.81
CA LEU A 66 5.17 13.61 -15.43
C LEU A 66 3.78 14.10 -14.99
N GLU A 67 2.94 13.17 -14.59
CA GLU A 67 1.61 13.44 -14.04
C GLU A 67 1.68 13.42 -12.51
N PRO A 68 1.49 14.57 -11.84
CA PRO A 68 1.48 14.66 -10.38
C PRO A 68 0.29 13.90 -9.78
N LEU A 69 0.54 13.09 -8.76
CA LEU A 69 -0.47 12.35 -8.00
C LEU A 69 -0.55 12.84 -6.55
N GLY A 70 0.52 13.45 -6.06
CA GLY A 70 0.59 14.03 -4.74
C GLY A 70 1.71 15.05 -4.64
N SER A 71 1.52 16.02 -3.73
CA SER A 71 2.44 17.14 -3.52
C SER A 71 2.76 17.31 -2.05
N PHE A 72 3.96 17.79 -1.76
CA PHE A 72 4.31 18.30 -0.43
C PHE A 72 3.51 19.57 -0.10
N GLY A 73 3.52 19.98 1.16
CA GLY A 73 2.76 21.13 1.65
C GLY A 73 3.01 22.46 0.89
N GLY A 74 4.18 22.60 0.26
CA GLY A 74 4.52 23.74 -0.62
C GLY A 74 3.99 23.63 -2.04
N GLY A 75 3.24 22.59 -2.40
CA GLY A 75 2.69 22.35 -3.72
C GLY A 75 3.64 21.65 -4.70
N ALA A 76 4.90 21.40 -4.31
CA ALA A 76 5.86 20.71 -5.16
C ALA A 76 5.49 19.23 -5.31
N PRO A 77 5.43 18.68 -6.55
CA PRO A 77 5.14 17.28 -6.78
C PRO A 77 6.16 16.36 -6.09
N CYS A 78 5.67 15.35 -5.39
CA CYS A 78 6.51 14.35 -4.70
C CYS A 78 6.08 12.92 -4.95
N LEU A 79 4.87 12.71 -5.43
CA LEU A 79 4.38 11.45 -5.97
C LEU A 79 3.84 11.72 -7.36
N ALA A 80 4.31 10.96 -8.32
CA ALA A 80 3.93 11.17 -9.71
C ALA A 80 4.01 9.86 -10.49
N ARG A 81 3.34 9.84 -11.64
CA ARG A 81 3.49 8.74 -12.61
C ARG A 81 3.93 9.27 -13.96
N VAL A 82 4.58 8.40 -14.72
CA VAL A 82 4.96 8.66 -16.10
C VAL A 82 4.73 7.40 -16.94
N ARG A 83 4.30 7.61 -18.16
CA ARG A 83 4.15 6.52 -19.13
C ARG A 83 5.49 6.21 -19.77
N VAL A 84 5.93 4.96 -19.69
CA VAL A 84 7.17 4.49 -20.33
C VAL A 84 6.83 3.30 -21.22
N GLY A 85 6.81 3.53 -22.53
CA GLY A 85 6.37 2.52 -23.48
C GLY A 85 4.94 2.07 -23.19
N ARG A 86 4.77 0.77 -22.94
CA ARG A 86 3.46 0.17 -22.60
C ARG A 86 3.18 0.16 -21.09
N GLY A 87 4.14 0.52 -20.27
CA GLY A 87 4.04 0.50 -18.82
C GLY A 87 3.80 1.88 -18.22
N THR A 88 3.58 1.89 -16.91
CA THR A 88 3.50 3.09 -16.09
C THR A 88 4.48 2.94 -14.94
N VAL A 89 5.29 3.97 -14.73
CA VAL A 89 6.23 4.03 -13.60
C VAL A 89 5.72 5.05 -12.59
N TYR A 90 5.77 4.70 -11.32
CA TYR A 90 5.44 5.58 -10.21
C TYR A 90 6.73 6.02 -9.52
N TYR A 91 6.88 7.30 -9.35
CA TYR A 91 8.00 7.91 -8.64
C TYR A 91 7.51 8.49 -7.33
N CYS A 92 8.26 8.25 -6.28
CA CYS A 92 8.02 8.85 -4.98
C CYS A 92 9.29 9.50 -4.46
N GLY A 93 9.23 10.81 -4.20
CA GLY A 93 10.33 11.62 -3.69
C GLY A 93 10.57 11.48 -2.19
N THR A 94 9.91 10.53 -1.54
CA THR A 94 10.06 10.26 -0.10
C THR A 94 9.93 8.78 0.21
N ASN A 95 10.27 8.36 1.42
CA ASN A 95 10.18 6.97 1.85
C ASN A 95 8.81 6.66 2.46
N LEU A 96 7.87 6.16 1.63
CA LEU A 96 6.55 5.73 2.10
C LEU A 96 6.63 4.47 2.98
N GLY A 97 7.58 3.55 2.69
CA GLY A 97 7.74 2.32 3.46
C GLY A 97 8.10 2.60 4.91
N GLN A 98 8.96 3.57 5.17
CA GLN A 98 9.31 3.96 6.53
C GLN A 98 8.17 4.72 7.22
N ALA A 99 7.45 5.56 6.49
CA ALA A 99 6.28 6.23 7.03
C ALA A 99 5.15 5.24 7.39
N ALA A 100 5.11 4.08 6.75
CA ALA A 100 4.12 3.04 7.00
C ALA A 100 4.18 2.43 8.42
N GLU A 101 5.28 2.58 9.15
CA GLU A 101 5.33 2.23 10.57
C GLU A 101 4.29 3.02 11.39
N ARG A 102 3.94 4.23 10.92
CA ARG A 102 2.96 5.12 11.56
C ARG A 102 1.69 5.31 10.75
N ASP A 103 1.81 5.29 9.42
CA ASP A 103 0.69 5.44 8.49
C ASP A 103 0.66 4.28 7.46
N PRO A 104 0.33 3.06 7.88
CA PRO A 104 0.20 1.94 6.96
C PRO A 104 -0.93 2.14 5.95
N ALA A 105 -1.97 2.90 6.30
CA ALA A 105 -3.09 3.18 5.42
C ALA A 105 -2.67 4.04 4.23
N GLY A 106 -1.78 5.02 4.43
CA GLY A 106 -1.24 5.86 3.37
C GLY A 106 -0.43 5.08 2.34
N LEU A 107 0.50 4.22 2.80
CA LEU A 107 1.23 3.33 1.89
C LEU A 107 0.27 2.43 1.11
N LEU A 108 -0.70 1.82 1.80
CA LEU A 108 -1.68 0.92 1.17
C LEU A 108 -2.53 1.66 0.12
N ALA A 109 -2.91 2.91 0.36
CA ALA A 109 -3.64 3.73 -0.62
C ALA A 109 -2.83 3.92 -1.91
N VAL A 110 -1.54 4.24 -1.79
CA VAL A 110 -0.65 4.41 -2.95
C VAL A 110 -0.46 3.09 -3.71
N LEU A 111 -0.24 1.97 -3.00
CA LEU A 111 -0.10 0.65 -3.62
C LEU A 111 -1.38 0.21 -4.33
N ARG A 112 -2.56 0.44 -3.74
CA ARG A 112 -3.85 0.14 -4.37
C ARG A 112 -4.08 0.96 -5.63
N MET A 113 -3.73 2.24 -5.61
CA MET A 113 -3.81 3.11 -6.79
C MET A 113 -2.93 2.57 -7.92
N ALA A 114 -1.68 2.19 -7.63
CA ALA A 114 -0.76 1.62 -8.62
C ALA A 114 -1.27 0.27 -9.15
N ALA A 115 -1.74 -0.61 -8.28
CA ALA A 115 -2.31 -1.91 -8.66
C ALA A 115 -3.56 -1.75 -9.55
N ALA A 116 -4.45 -0.83 -9.20
CA ALA A 116 -5.65 -0.54 -10.00
C ALA A 116 -5.28 -0.05 -11.41
N THR A 117 -4.28 0.82 -11.53
CA THR A 117 -3.79 1.30 -12.83
C THR A 117 -3.17 0.17 -13.67
N ALA A 118 -2.50 -0.77 -13.02
CA ALA A 118 -1.93 -1.95 -13.67
C ALA A 118 -2.97 -3.04 -13.99
N GLY A 119 -4.24 -2.84 -13.62
CA GLY A 119 -5.30 -3.83 -13.77
C GLY A 119 -5.15 -5.04 -12.84
N VAL A 120 -4.28 -4.93 -11.84
CA VAL A 120 -4.10 -5.97 -10.82
C VAL A 120 -5.33 -5.99 -9.91
N ARG A 121 -5.95 -7.14 -9.82
CA ARG A 121 -7.06 -7.38 -8.89
C ARG A 121 -6.63 -8.41 -7.85
N PRO A 122 -6.97 -8.21 -6.59
CA PRO A 122 -6.79 -9.25 -5.58
C PRO A 122 -7.52 -10.52 -6.02
N THR A 123 -6.87 -11.67 -5.89
CA THR A 123 -7.50 -12.99 -6.11
C THR A 123 -8.29 -13.46 -4.88
N GLY A 124 -8.14 -12.75 -3.79
CA GLY A 124 -8.91 -12.90 -2.56
C GLY A 124 -8.58 -11.76 -1.61
N ASP A 125 -9.45 -11.52 -0.65
CA ASP A 125 -9.25 -10.55 0.43
C ASP A 125 -9.54 -11.20 1.78
N LEU A 126 -8.93 -10.68 2.83
CA LEU A 126 -9.14 -11.15 4.19
C LEU A 126 -9.40 -9.96 5.11
N ARG A 127 -10.50 -10.04 5.85
CA ARG A 127 -10.83 -9.07 6.90
C ARG A 127 -10.87 -9.78 8.24
N ALA A 128 -9.96 -9.42 9.13
CA ALA A 128 -9.87 -9.94 10.49
C ALA A 128 -10.46 -8.94 11.48
N GLU A 129 -10.99 -9.43 12.61
CA GLU A 129 -11.43 -8.59 13.75
C GLU A 129 -10.28 -7.71 14.27
N ALA A 130 -9.06 -8.26 14.30
CA ALA A 130 -7.84 -7.51 14.60
C ALA A 130 -6.98 -7.42 13.34
N PRO A 131 -7.03 -6.30 12.59
CA PRO A 131 -6.24 -6.13 11.37
C PRO A 131 -4.74 -6.34 11.59
N GLY A 132 -4.10 -7.04 10.65
CA GLY A 132 -2.67 -7.33 10.70
C GLY A 132 -2.26 -8.51 11.57
N THR A 133 -3.20 -9.19 12.25
CA THR A 133 -2.91 -10.41 13.02
C THR A 133 -3.08 -11.68 12.22
N VAL A 134 -3.89 -11.68 11.17
CA VAL A 134 -4.07 -12.78 10.24
C VAL A 134 -3.70 -12.31 8.84
N HIS A 135 -2.90 -13.11 8.15
CA HIS A 135 -2.41 -12.83 6.80
C HIS A 135 -2.91 -13.91 5.85
N LEU A 136 -3.22 -13.51 4.63
CA LEU A 136 -3.62 -14.37 3.52
C LEU A 136 -2.75 -14.04 2.32
N ASP A 137 -2.03 -15.03 1.81
CA ASP A 137 -1.32 -14.98 0.55
C ASP A 137 -1.90 -15.98 -0.42
N ILE A 138 -2.18 -15.57 -1.66
CA ILE A 138 -2.69 -16.46 -2.71
C ILE A 138 -1.64 -16.60 -3.79
N LEU A 139 -1.21 -17.82 -4.02
CA LEU A 139 -0.27 -18.18 -5.06
C LEU A 139 -1.04 -18.63 -6.31
N SER A 140 -0.78 -17.96 -7.41
CA SER A 140 -1.44 -18.20 -8.68
C SER A 140 -0.42 -18.63 -9.74
N ASP A 141 -0.82 -19.45 -10.66
CA ASP A 141 -0.13 -19.69 -11.92
C ASP A 141 -0.82 -18.93 -13.07
N GLY A 142 -0.38 -19.16 -14.31
CA GLY A 142 -0.97 -18.51 -15.48
C GLY A 142 -2.45 -18.87 -15.73
N THR A 143 -3.02 -19.82 -15.00
CA THR A 143 -4.39 -20.30 -15.16
C THR A 143 -5.32 -19.92 -14.00
N GLY A 144 -4.75 -19.46 -12.87
CA GLY A 144 -5.53 -19.01 -11.72
C GLY A 144 -4.89 -19.34 -10.37
N PRO A 145 -5.62 -19.10 -9.26
CA PRO A 145 -5.18 -19.44 -7.90
C PRO A 145 -4.95 -20.95 -7.75
N ARG A 146 -3.85 -21.35 -7.12
CA ARG A 146 -3.48 -22.75 -6.86
C ARG A 146 -3.36 -23.06 -5.40
N PHE A 147 -2.78 -22.15 -4.66
CA PHE A 147 -2.59 -22.31 -3.23
C PHE A 147 -2.94 -21.04 -2.49
N ALA A 148 -3.34 -21.19 -1.24
CA ALA A 148 -3.47 -20.09 -0.31
C ALA A 148 -2.67 -20.43 0.96
N VAL A 149 -1.99 -19.42 1.50
CA VAL A 149 -1.29 -19.53 2.78
C VAL A 149 -2.00 -18.61 3.77
N VAL A 150 -2.45 -19.19 4.89
CA VAL A 150 -3.07 -18.43 5.98
C VAL A 150 -2.19 -18.54 7.20
N VAL A 151 -1.80 -17.38 7.75
CA VAL A 151 -0.96 -17.30 8.94
C VAL A 151 -1.63 -16.40 9.97
N SER A 152 -1.82 -16.90 11.19
CA SER A 152 -2.31 -16.12 12.32
C SER A 152 -1.18 -15.92 13.34
N ARG A 153 -0.93 -14.65 13.67
CA ARG A 153 -0.05 -14.24 14.78
C ARG A 153 -0.87 -13.81 16.00
N ALA A 154 -2.17 -14.02 15.96
CA ALA A 154 -3.05 -13.68 17.08
C ALA A 154 -2.78 -14.63 18.27
N ASP A 155 -2.95 -14.12 19.47
CA ASP A 155 -2.85 -14.85 20.74
C ASP A 155 -4.13 -15.65 21.07
N ARG A 156 -5.21 -15.41 20.32
CA ARG A 156 -6.50 -16.11 20.41
C ARG A 156 -7.07 -16.36 19.02
N ALA A 157 -8.03 -17.26 18.95
CA ALA A 157 -8.76 -17.50 17.71
C ALA A 157 -9.42 -16.23 17.21
N GLN A 158 -9.36 -16.01 15.90
CA GLN A 158 -9.95 -14.86 15.21
C GLN A 158 -11.08 -15.33 14.30
N SER A 159 -12.19 -14.61 14.32
CA SER A 159 -13.16 -14.68 13.23
C SER A 159 -12.66 -13.80 12.09
N VAL A 160 -12.47 -14.40 10.93
CA VAL A 160 -12.04 -13.68 9.73
C VAL A 160 -13.04 -13.88 8.62
N GLN A 161 -13.19 -12.89 7.78
CA GLN A 161 -13.97 -12.96 6.57
C GLN A 161 -13.01 -13.13 5.39
N ILE A 162 -13.11 -14.23 4.68
CA ILE A 162 -12.32 -14.48 3.47
C ILE A 162 -13.22 -14.25 2.27
N GLU A 163 -12.84 -13.29 1.42
CA GLU A 163 -13.51 -13.01 0.16
C GLU A 163 -12.82 -13.75 -0.97
N ALA A 164 -13.24 -14.99 -1.17
CA ALA A 164 -12.73 -15.88 -2.21
C ALA A 164 -13.79 -16.90 -2.60
N ARG A 165 -13.54 -17.67 -3.66
CA ARG A 165 -14.41 -18.76 -4.09
C ARG A 165 -13.62 -20.02 -4.29
N GLY A 166 -14.27 -21.16 -4.11
CA GLY A 166 -13.72 -22.49 -4.36
C GLY A 166 -13.59 -23.33 -3.09
N ARG A 167 -13.10 -24.54 -3.27
CA ARG A 167 -12.82 -25.45 -2.18
C ARG A 167 -11.34 -25.36 -1.82
N TRP A 168 -11.07 -25.10 -0.55
CA TRP A 168 -9.72 -24.99 -0.03
C TRP A 168 -9.42 -26.16 0.89
N TRP A 169 -8.37 -26.91 0.55
CA TRP A 169 -7.97 -28.10 1.28
C TRP A 169 -6.62 -27.89 1.95
N GLY A 170 -6.61 -27.88 3.28
CA GLY A 170 -5.40 -27.74 4.10
C GLY A 170 -4.47 -28.94 3.95
N LEU A 171 -3.23 -28.67 3.56
CA LEU A 171 -2.24 -29.69 3.26
C LEU A 171 -1.63 -30.33 4.52
N PHE A 172 -1.61 -29.59 5.64
CA PHE A 172 -0.99 -30.05 6.88
C PHE A 172 -2.03 -30.59 7.87
N THR A 173 -3.16 -29.90 8.01
CA THR A 173 -4.19 -30.28 8.99
C THR A 173 -5.36 -31.06 8.39
N GLY A 174 -5.50 -31.08 7.07
CA GLY A 174 -6.67 -31.63 6.39
C GLY A 174 -7.93 -30.76 6.55
N THR A 175 -7.82 -29.56 7.07
CA THR A 175 -8.93 -28.60 7.19
C THR A 175 -9.53 -28.32 5.82
N LYS A 176 -10.86 -28.24 5.76
CA LYS A 176 -11.58 -27.95 4.51
C LYS A 176 -12.37 -26.67 4.68
N TRP A 177 -12.22 -25.78 3.73
CA TRP A 177 -13.05 -24.59 3.62
C TRP A 177 -13.80 -24.58 2.26
N GLU A 178 -15.09 -24.33 2.31
CA GLU A 178 -15.89 -24.05 1.14
C GLU A 178 -16.22 -22.56 1.14
N LEU A 179 -15.64 -21.84 0.19
CA LEU A 179 -15.77 -20.38 0.11
C LEU A 179 -16.67 -20.01 -1.06
N ASP A 180 -17.67 -19.18 -0.80
CA ASP A 180 -18.55 -18.60 -1.82
C ASP A 180 -18.74 -17.10 -1.56
N GLY A 181 -17.75 -16.33 -1.96
CA GLY A 181 -17.66 -14.89 -1.66
C GLY A 181 -17.17 -14.64 -0.25
N ALA A 182 -17.74 -13.67 0.44
CA ALA A 182 -17.35 -13.27 1.80
C ALA A 182 -17.77 -14.33 2.85
N THR A 183 -16.92 -15.31 3.07
CA THR A 183 -17.20 -16.46 3.95
C THR A 183 -16.51 -16.27 5.30
N PRO A 184 -17.26 -16.31 6.43
CA PRO A 184 -16.67 -16.26 7.77
C PRO A 184 -15.99 -17.59 8.08
N VAL A 185 -14.75 -17.54 8.57
CA VAL A 185 -14.01 -18.71 9.06
C VAL A 185 -13.36 -18.40 10.39
N SER A 186 -13.19 -19.42 11.23
CA SER A 186 -12.44 -19.28 12.48
C SER A 186 -11.00 -19.74 12.25
N VAL A 187 -10.06 -18.85 12.50
CA VAL A 187 -8.62 -19.13 12.41
C VAL A 187 -8.05 -19.23 13.82
N PRO A 188 -7.48 -20.36 14.21
CA PRO A 188 -6.93 -20.53 15.56
C PRO A 188 -5.76 -19.58 15.88
N ALA A 189 -5.45 -19.42 17.16
CA ALA A 189 -4.25 -18.74 17.62
C ALA A 189 -2.99 -19.44 17.09
N GLY A 190 -2.00 -18.66 16.63
CA GLY A 190 -0.73 -19.20 16.16
C GLY A 190 -0.85 -20.17 14.97
N TYR A 191 -1.93 -20.06 14.21
CA TYR A 191 -2.22 -20.95 13.08
C TYR A 191 -1.37 -20.65 11.87
N ALA A 192 -0.91 -21.72 11.20
CA ALA A 192 -0.31 -21.62 9.87
C ALA A 192 -0.74 -22.81 9.03
N GLU A 193 -1.30 -22.56 7.85
CA GLU A 193 -1.77 -23.60 6.95
C GLU A 193 -1.55 -23.17 5.49
N MET A 194 -1.21 -24.16 4.66
CA MET A 194 -1.24 -24.02 3.22
C MET A 194 -2.42 -24.81 2.67
N PHE A 195 -3.26 -24.16 1.91
CA PHE A 195 -4.41 -24.75 1.26
C PHE A 195 -4.14 -24.95 -0.22
N ARG A 196 -4.53 -26.10 -0.74
CA ARG A 196 -4.74 -26.31 -2.18
C ARG A 196 -6.12 -25.79 -2.54
N ILE A 197 -6.21 -25.01 -3.60
CA ILE A 197 -7.45 -24.43 -4.13
C ILE A 197 -7.95 -25.30 -5.30
N GLU A 198 -9.23 -25.70 -5.26
CA GLU A 198 -9.91 -26.50 -6.29
C GLU A 198 -11.10 -25.75 -6.88
#